data_5d5e3e73293d2f9b83e0842816b23c83
#
_entry.id   5d5e3e73293d2f9b83e0842816b23c83
#
_cell.length_a   1.000
_cell.length_b   1.000
_cell.length_c   1.000
_cell.angle_alpha   90.00
_cell.angle_beta   90.00
_cell.angle_gamma   90.00
#
_symmetry.space_group_name_H-M   'P 1'
#
loop_
_entity.id
_entity.type
_entity.pdbx_description
1 polymer ?
#
loop_
_entity_poly.entity_id
_entity_poly.type
_entity_poly.pdbx_seq_one_letter_code
_entity_poly.pdbx_strand_id
1 'polypeptide(L)'
;MEAINPKTQMTHAEAREFIRKHFEEFVNKKNLQIGYVNFAVDFVDHGSDVPPGMPAGPAGAIEYVNAALQRFPDLHVQIEDMIAEDDKVVVRNLWTATDSQTGQRLQFRGMVIWRIASKKIVERWANLESPHPC
;
A
#
# COMPACT_ATOMS: atom_id res chain seq x y z
N MET A 1 9.87 -2.79 26.55
CA MET A 1 8.87 -3.57 25.78
C MET A 1 7.72 -2.66 25.37
N GLU A 2 7.41 -2.67 24.09
CA GLU A 2 6.27 -1.87 23.60
C GLU A 2 4.95 -2.49 24.02
N ALA A 3 4.00 -1.64 24.35
CA ALA A 3 2.64 -2.08 24.68
C ALA A 3 1.86 -2.39 23.38
N ILE A 4 0.97 -3.36 23.47
CA ILE A 4 0.04 -3.63 22.39
C ILE A 4 -1.04 -2.55 22.40
N ASN A 5 -1.24 -1.90 21.25
CA ASN A 5 -2.31 -0.93 21.08
C ASN A 5 -3.64 -1.67 20.95
N PRO A 6 -4.63 -1.40 21.83
CA PRO A 6 -5.92 -2.09 21.74
C PRO A 6 -6.69 -1.81 20.44
N LYS A 7 -6.44 -0.69 19.77
CA LYS A 7 -7.08 -0.39 18.48
C LYS A 7 -6.60 -1.31 17.37
N THR A 8 -5.29 -1.53 17.30
CA THR A 8 -4.67 -2.34 16.23
C THR A 8 -4.49 -3.80 16.63
N GLN A 9 -4.42 -4.07 17.95
CA GLN A 9 -4.01 -5.35 18.53
C GLN A 9 -2.57 -5.71 18.18
N MET A 10 -1.75 -4.68 17.93
CA MET A 10 -0.33 -4.79 17.60
C MET A 10 0.49 -3.80 18.39
N THR A 11 1.78 -4.10 18.60
CA THR A 11 2.75 -3.09 19.00
C THR A 11 3.05 -2.21 17.77
N HIS A 12 3.68 -1.04 17.97
CA HIS A 12 4.11 -0.21 16.85
C HIS A 12 5.11 -0.95 15.96
N ALA A 13 6.01 -1.74 16.54
CA ALA A 13 6.96 -2.55 15.76
C ALA A 13 6.23 -3.59 14.91
N GLU A 14 5.22 -4.24 15.46
CA GLU A 14 4.41 -5.21 14.72
C GLU A 14 3.62 -4.55 13.60
N ALA A 15 3.08 -3.36 13.85
CA ALA A 15 2.33 -2.60 12.84
C ALA A 15 3.24 -2.21 11.66
N ARG A 16 4.46 -1.73 11.95
CA ARG A 16 5.45 -1.42 10.90
C ARG A 16 5.79 -2.67 10.08
N GLU A 17 6.05 -3.78 10.75
CA GLU A 17 6.39 -5.03 10.07
C GLU A 17 5.24 -5.55 9.21
N PHE A 18 4.00 -5.44 9.69
CA PHE A 18 2.81 -5.81 8.94
C PHE A 18 2.71 -5.03 7.63
N ILE A 19 2.90 -3.71 7.68
CA ILE A 19 2.83 -2.87 6.48
C ILE A 19 4.01 -3.15 5.54
N ARG A 20 5.22 -3.37 6.07
CA ARG A 20 6.37 -3.70 5.25
C ARG A 20 6.15 -5.00 4.48
N LYS A 21 5.64 -6.02 5.16
CA LYS A 21 5.30 -7.31 4.53
C LYS A 21 4.19 -7.16 3.51
N HIS A 22 3.20 -6.31 3.81
CA HIS A 22 2.11 -6.05 2.88
C HIS A 22 2.64 -5.52 1.54
N PHE A 23 3.50 -4.50 1.56
CA PHE A 23 4.11 -3.99 0.34
C PHE A 23 4.92 -5.07 -0.39
N GLU A 24 5.70 -5.83 0.33
CA GLU A 24 6.54 -6.87 -0.26
C GLU A 24 5.72 -7.98 -0.93
N GLU A 25 4.71 -8.48 -0.23
CA GLU A 25 3.89 -9.56 -0.76
C GLU A 25 2.90 -9.09 -1.83
N PHE A 26 2.15 -8.03 -1.53
CA PHE A 26 1.05 -7.56 -2.36
C PHE A 26 1.55 -6.91 -3.64
N VAL A 27 2.56 -6.05 -3.55
CA VAL A 27 3.08 -5.28 -4.67
C VAL A 27 4.29 -5.97 -5.30
N ASN A 28 5.36 -6.17 -4.54
CA ASN A 28 6.64 -6.64 -5.11
C ASN A 28 6.55 -8.08 -5.61
N LYS A 29 5.96 -8.96 -4.84
CA LYS A 29 5.77 -10.37 -5.22
C LYS A 29 4.49 -10.61 -6.00
N LYS A 30 3.65 -9.59 -6.14
CA LYS A 30 2.39 -9.64 -6.90
C LYS A 30 1.43 -10.71 -6.39
N ASN A 31 1.50 -10.99 -5.08
CA ASN A 31 0.58 -11.92 -4.41
C ASN A 31 -0.69 -11.16 -4.04
N LEU A 32 -1.58 -10.95 -5.01
CA LEU A 32 -2.78 -10.14 -4.81
C LEU A 32 -3.77 -10.78 -3.85
N GLN A 33 -3.72 -12.12 -3.68
CA GLN A 33 -4.61 -12.83 -2.76
C GLN A 33 -4.37 -12.44 -1.30
N ILE A 34 -3.17 -11.96 -0.95
CA ILE A 34 -2.91 -11.50 0.41
C ILE A 34 -3.81 -10.31 0.79
N GLY A 35 -4.36 -9.62 -0.20
CA GLY A 35 -5.32 -8.53 0.03
C GLY A 35 -6.54 -9.00 0.82
N TYR A 36 -7.01 -10.21 0.58
CA TYR A 36 -8.14 -10.76 1.33
C TYR A 36 -7.80 -11.05 2.80
N VAL A 37 -6.52 -11.21 3.10
CA VAL A 37 -6.05 -11.41 4.48
C VAL A 37 -5.78 -10.07 5.16
N ASN A 38 -5.14 -9.14 4.45
CA ASN A 38 -4.64 -7.90 5.04
C ASN A 38 -5.69 -6.79 5.12
N PHE A 39 -6.59 -6.67 4.13
CA PHE A 39 -7.60 -5.62 4.13
C PHE A 39 -8.87 -6.05 4.89
N ALA A 40 -9.42 -5.13 5.66
CA ALA A 40 -10.73 -5.33 6.27
C ALA A 40 -11.82 -5.36 5.19
N VAL A 41 -12.95 -6.02 5.48
CA VAL A 41 -14.05 -6.10 4.53
C VAL A 41 -14.64 -4.74 4.19
N ASP A 42 -14.51 -3.77 5.10
CA ASP A 42 -14.99 -2.41 4.95
C ASP A 42 -13.85 -1.40 4.65
N PHE A 43 -12.71 -1.89 4.20
CA PHE A 43 -11.57 -1.04 3.85
C PHE A 43 -11.96 0.05 2.87
N VAL A 44 -11.52 1.29 3.14
CA VAL A 44 -11.75 2.45 2.28
C VAL A 44 -10.41 3.07 1.88
N ASP A 45 -10.25 3.30 0.57
CA ASP A 45 -9.05 3.95 0.03
C ASP A 45 -9.38 5.41 -0.31
N HIS A 46 -8.70 6.33 0.38
CA HIS A 46 -8.83 7.77 0.17
C HIS A 46 -7.69 8.33 -0.68
N GLY A 47 -6.88 7.48 -1.30
CA GLY A 47 -5.75 7.93 -2.09
C GLY A 47 -6.19 8.72 -3.31
N SER A 48 -5.46 9.80 -3.62
CA SER A 48 -5.71 10.62 -4.81
C SER A 48 -5.42 9.85 -6.11
N ASP A 49 -4.69 8.76 -6.01
CA ASP A 49 -4.32 7.89 -7.13
C ASP A 49 -5.42 6.87 -7.48
N VAL A 50 -6.46 6.76 -6.65
CA VAL A 50 -7.53 5.77 -6.84
C VAL A 50 -8.62 6.34 -7.74
N PRO A 51 -9.05 5.62 -8.80
CA PRO A 51 -10.13 6.08 -9.65
C PRO A 51 -11.46 6.21 -8.90
N PRO A 52 -12.31 7.16 -9.29
CA PRO A 52 -13.66 7.25 -8.72
C PRO A 52 -14.45 5.97 -8.97
N GLY A 53 -15.29 5.59 -7.99
CA GLY A 53 -16.16 4.42 -8.13
C GLY A 53 -15.51 3.09 -7.83
N MET A 54 -14.27 3.09 -7.33
CA MET A 54 -13.61 1.84 -6.92
C MET A 54 -14.38 1.24 -5.74
N PRO A 55 -14.70 -0.07 -5.79
CA PRO A 55 -15.40 -0.72 -4.67
C PRO A 55 -14.60 -0.66 -3.38
N ALA A 56 -15.30 -0.58 -2.25
CA ALA A 56 -14.67 -0.72 -0.94
C ALA A 56 -14.24 -2.17 -0.69
N GLY A 57 -13.34 -2.35 0.26
CA GLY A 57 -12.90 -3.67 0.70
C GLY A 57 -11.76 -4.25 -0.13
N PRO A 58 -11.38 -5.51 0.16
CA PRO A 58 -10.24 -6.15 -0.49
C PRO A 58 -10.37 -6.24 -2.01
N ALA A 59 -11.56 -6.51 -2.53
CA ALA A 59 -11.77 -6.65 -3.97
C ALA A 59 -11.39 -5.37 -4.73
N GLY A 60 -11.77 -4.20 -4.21
CA GLY A 60 -11.42 -2.93 -4.83
C GLY A 60 -9.92 -2.67 -4.83
N ALA A 61 -9.25 -2.95 -3.70
CA ALA A 61 -7.80 -2.79 -3.60
C ALA A 61 -7.07 -3.72 -4.58
N ILE A 62 -7.52 -4.96 -4.69
CA ILE A 62 -6.93 -5.95 -5.61
C ILE A 62 -7.13 -5.51 -7.05
N GLU A 63 -8.34 -5.05 -7.40
CA GLU A 63 -8.66 -4.56 -8.74
C GLU A 63 -7.76 -3.38 -9.12
N TYR A 64 -7.57 -2.44 -8.19
CA TYR A 64 -6.70 -1.27 -8.40
C TYR A 64 -5.26 -1.69 -8.70
N VAL A 65 -4.67 -2.54 -7.86
CA VAL A 65 -3.28 -2.97 -8.06
C VAL A 65 -3.14 -3.85 -9.30
N ASN A 66 -4.11 -4.72 -9.56
CA ASN A 66 -4.09 -5.53 -10.77
C ASN A 66 -4.09 -4.67 -12.03
N ALA A 67 -4.90 -3.62 -12.07
CA ALA A 67 -4.92 -2.68 -13.18
C ALA A 67 -3.56 -1.97 -13.36
N ALA A 68 -2.94 -1.56 -12.25
CA ALA A 68 -1.61 -0.96 -12.28
C ALA A 68 -0.57 -1.92 -12.85
N LEU A 69 -0.64 -3.20 -12.49
CA LEU A 69 0.29 -4.21 -12.98
C LEU A 69 0.11 -4.55 -14.46
N GLN A 70 -1.05 -4.26 -15.05
CA GLN A 70 -1.22 -4.41 -16.49
C GLN A 70 -0.34 -3.42 -17.26
N ARG A 71 -0.24 -2.20 -16.75
CA ARG A 71 0.59 -1.16 -17.35
C ARG A 71 2.04 -1.25 -16.93
N PHE A 72 2.28 -1.61 -15.66
CA PHE A 72 3.59 -1.66 -15.04
C PHE A 72 3.86 -3.06 -14.46
N PRO A 73 4.10 -4.07 -15.33
CA PRO A 73 4.22 -5.46 -14.85
C PRO A 73 5.37 -5.68 -13.85
N ASP A 74 6.40 -4.85 -13.91
CA ASP A 74 7.56 -4.91 -13.01
C ASP A 74 7.51 -3.87 -11.89
N LEU A 75 6.32 -3.36 -11.57
CA LEU A 75 6.15 -2.38 -10.50
C LEU A 75 6.81 -2.88 -9.22
N HIS A 76 7.64 -2.02 -8.64
CA HIS A 76 8.38 -2.32 -7.41
C HIS A 76 8.31 -1.12 -6.47
N VAL A 77 8.09 -1.38 -5.20
CA VAL A 77 8.10 -0.35 -4.17
C VAL A 77 9.25 -0.60 -3.21
N GLN A 78 10.00 0.48 -2.94
CA GLN A 78 11.04 0.49 -1.93
C GLN A 78 10.61 1.43 -0.82
N ILE A 79 10.59 0.94 0.42
CA ILE A 79 10.30 1.75 1.58
C ILE A 79 11.57 2.51 1.95
N GLU A 80 11.48 3.84 1.99
CA GLU A 80 12.60 4.70 2.35
C GLU A 80 12.55 5.11 3.82
N ASP A 81 11.34 5.20 4.37
CA ASP A 81 11.14 5.59 5.76
C ASP A 81 9.77 5.12 6.25
N MET A 82 9.65 4.85 7.55
CA MET A 82 8.41 4.32 8.11
C MET A 82 8.26 4.75 9.56
N ILE A 83 7.10 5.29 9.91
CA ILE A 83 6.80 5.76 11.25
C ILE A 83 5.44 5.19 11.67
N ALA A 84 5.34 4.68 12.88
CA ALA A 84 4.07 4.24 13.46
C ALA A 84 3.73 5.12 14.66
N GLU A 85 2.50 5.60 14.69
CA GLU A 85 1.96 6.40 15.78
C GLU A 85 0.47 6.10 15.92
N ASP A 86 0.00 5.84 17.15
CA ASP A 86 -1.37 5.45 17.43
C ASP A 86 -1.77 4.24 16.57
N ASP A 87 -2.82 4.32 15.79
CA ASP A 87 -3.30 3.23 14.91
C ASP A 87 -2.85 3.38 13.45
N LYS A 88 -1.88 4.25 13.18
CA LYS A 88 -1.43 4.56 11.82
C LYS A 88 0.03 4.22 11.61
N VAL A 89 0.33 3.85 10.38
CA VAL A 89 1.70 3.70 9.87
C VAL A 89 1.86 4.62 8.68
N VAL A 90 2.86 5.49 8.73
CA VAL A 90 3.20 6.41 7.63
C VAL A 90 4.43 5.87 6.93
N VAL A 91 4.38 5.78 5.61
CA VAL A 91 5.46 5.22 4.80
C VAL A 91 5.84 6.21 3.71
N ARG A 92 7.15 6.45 3.55
CA ARG A 92 7.70 7.21 2.43
C ARG A 92 8.33 6.23 1.46
N ASN A 93 7.88 6.23 0.22
CA ASN A 93 8.19 5.21 -0.78
C ASN A 93 8.85 5.77 -2.02
N LEU A 94 9.72 4.95 -2.63
CA LEU A 94 10.15 5.08 -4.02
C LEU A 94 9.54 3.92 -4.83
N TRP A 95 8.81 4.26 -5.87
CA TRP A 95 8.23 3.29 -6.80
C TRP A 95 9.01 3.34 -8.10
N THR A 96 9.29 2.17 -8.68
CA THR A 96 9.93 2.06 -10.00
C THR A 96 9.12 1.10 -10.86
N ALA A 97 9.11 1.36 -12.16
CA ALA A 97 8.36 0.53 -13.10
C ALA A 97 8.83 0.79 -14.53
N THR A 98 8.54 -0.17 -15.41
CA THR A 98 8.67 0.01 -16.86
C THR A 98 7.27 0.11 -17.44
N ASP A 99 7.00 1.19 -18.18
CA ASP A 99 5.74 1.36 -18.89
C ASP A 99 5.66 0.36 -20.03
N SER A 100 4.72 -0.57 -19.96
CA SER A 100 4.58 -1.62 -20.99
C SER A 100 4.15 -1.07 -22.35
N GLN A 101 3.58 0.13 -22.39
CA GLN A 101 3.14 0.77 -23.65
C GLN A 101 4.28 1.49 -24.35
N THR A 102 5.23 2.06 -23.62
CA THR A 102 6.30 2.88 -24.18
C THR A 102 7.68 2.28 -24.01
N GLY A 103 7.84 1.30 -23.13
CA GLY A 103 9.14 0.74 -22.76
C GLY A 103 9.98 1.65 -21.88
N GLN A 104 9.44 2.80 -21.46
CA GLN A 104 10.19 3.77 -20.66
C GLN A 104 10.28 3.36 -19.21
N ARG A 105 11.48 3.49 -18.63
CA ARG A 105 11.69 3.28 -17.22
C ARG A 105 11.26 4.52 -16.45
N LEU A 106 10.40 4.35 -15.46
CA LEU A 106 9.79 5.43 -14.70
C LEU A 106 10.03 5.24 -13.20
N GLN A 107 9.98 6.36 -12.48
CA GLN A 107 9.98 6.36 -11.02
C GLN A 107 9.04 7.42 -10.49
N PHE A 108 8.57 7.25 -9.28
CA PHE A 108 7.81 8.26 -8.56
C PHE A 108 7.93 8.02 -7.05
N ARG A 109 7.85 9.10 -6.29
CA ARG A 109 7.86 9.03 -4.84
C ARG A 109 6.50 9.40 -4.29
N GLY A 110 6.26 9.00 -3.06
CA GLY A 110 5.04 9.37 -2.38
C GLY A 110 5.04 8.96 -0.94
N MET A 111 4.01 9.42 -0.25
CA MET A 111 3.76 9.06 1.14
C MET A 111 2.39 8.39 1.24
N VAL A 112 2.33 7.33 2.01
CA VAL A 112 1.11 6.57 2.24
C VAL A 112 0.89 6.47 3.74
N ILE A 113 -0.34 6.73 4.17
CA ILE A 113 -0.76 6.52 5.56
C ILE A 113 -1.72 5.35 5.56
N TRP A 114 -1.43 4.37 6.41
CA TRP A 114 -2.27 3.19 6.62
C TRP A 114 -2.86 3.24 8.01
N ARG A 115 -4.18 3.11 8.14
CA ARG A 115 -4.80 2.91 9.45
C ARG A 115 -5.13 1.44 9.63
N ILE A 116 -4.79 0.94 10.81
CA ILE A 116 -4.98 -0.47 11.17
C ILE A 116 -6.00 -0.55 12.30
N ALA A 117 -6.91 -1.51 12.21
CA ALA A 117 -7.81 -1.86 13.29
C ALA A 117 -7.93 -3.37 13.35
N SER A 118 -7.81 -3.94 14.55
CA SER A 118 -7.93 -5.39 14.77
C SER A 118 -7.11 -6.20 13.79
N LYS A 119 -5.85 -5.83 13.61
CA LYS A 119 -4.86 -6.50 12.76
C LYS A 119 -5.19 -6.48 11.26
N LYS A 120 -6.07 -5.56 10.82
CA LYS A 120 -6.44 -5.39 9.42
C LYS A 120 -6.21 -3.96 8.98
N ILE A 121 -5.94 -3.77 7.70
CA ILE A 121 -5.88 -2.43 7.10
C ILE A 121 -7.33 -1.97 6.85
N VAL A 122 -7.70 -0.83 7.42
CA VAL A 122 -9.08 -0.31 7.33
C VAL A 122 -9.18 0.95 6.48
N GLU A 123 -8.10 1.74 6.39
CA GLU A 123 -8.08 2.96 5.56
C GLU A 123 -6.68 3.21 5.00
N ARG A 124 -6.65 3.85 3.84
CA ARG A 124 -5.41 4.29 3.20
C ARG A 124 -5.59 5.71 2.69
N TRP A 125 -4.57 6.55 2.92
CA TRP A 125 -4.41 7.86 2.28
C TRP A 125 -3.08 7.86 1.55
N ALA A 126 -3.01 8.45 0.37
CA ALA A 126 -1.77 8.51 -0.38
C ALA A 126 -1.65 9.82 -1.14
N ASN A 127 -0.45 10.35 -1.14
CA ASN A 127 -0.07 11.48 -1.96
C ASN A 127 1.18 11.07 -2.75
N LEU A 128 0.99 10.86 -4.04
CA LEU A 128 2.03 10.36 -4.92
C LEU A 128 2.34 11.41 -5.99
N GLU A 129 3.61 11.60 -6.30
CA GLU A 129 3.98 12.40 -7.47
C GLU A 129 3.65 11.65 -8.76
N SER A 130 3.54 12.38 -9.86
CA SER A 130 3.35 11.76 -11.17
C SER A 130 4.60 10.99 -11.58
N PRO A 131 4.46 9.81 -12.23
CA PRO A 131 5.62 9.09 -12.76
C PRO A 131 6.42 9.96 -13.72
N HIS A 132 7.74 9.85 -13.61
CA HIS A 132 8.66 10.55 -14.49
C HIS A 132 9.85 9.65 -14.84
N PRO A 133 10.58 9.93 -15.93
CA PRO A 133 11.72 9.10 -16.33
C PRO A 133 12.78 9.01 -15.25
N CYS A 134 13.37 7.82 -15.13
CA CYS A 134 14.50 7.61 -14.23
C CYS A 134 15.76 8.30 -14.76
#